data_73f95c748c56bc492309bb601c90ce9d
#
_entry.id   73f95c748c56bc492309bb601c90ce9d
#
_cell.length_a   1.000
_cell.length_b   1.000
_cell.length_c   1.000
_cell.angle_alpha   90.00
_cell.angle_beta   90.00
_cell.angle_gamma   90.00
#
_symmetry.space_group_name_H-M   'P 1'
#
loop_
_entity.id
_entity.type
_entity.pdbx_description
1 polymer ?
#
loop_
_entity_poly.entity_id
_entity_poly.type
_entity_poly.pdbx_seq_one_letter_code
_entity_poly.pdbx_strand_id
1 'polypeptide(L)'
;NVMEDNGVSKRALVDTAMELFFSHPGLETQEKAENIFTRELDIAFSDPNLCILVYSGILLEKEGKAGTLPNLSKRSYEKDLSFIIADEVLGMSISKYISGDKGMFEYVRFDKEKPGILSKLGPFMDDVVAGIVGGVSANMYTRAIAEMDPDNDSNI
;
A
#
# COMPACT_ATOMS: atom_id res chain seq x y z
N ASN A 1 -6.66 -2.60 16.39
CA ASN A 1 -5.66 -2.23 15.38
C ASN A 1 -6.09 -0.93 14.69
N VAL A 2 -5.21 0.09 14.68
CA VAL A 2 -5.55 1.44 14.15
C VAL A 2 -6.09 1.40 12.72
N MET A 3 -5.59 0.51 11.86
CA MET A 3 -6.11 0.34 10.51
C MET A 3 -7.53 -0.24 10.51
N GLU A 4 -7.77 -1.28 11.30
CA GLU A 4 -9.09 -1.90 11.43
C GLU A 4 -10.13 -0.94 12.01
N ASP A 5 -9.74 -0.15 13.03
CA ASP A 5 -10.59 0.89 13.62
C ASP A 5 -10.99 1.99 12.61
N ASN A 6 -10.24 2.10 11.51
CA ASN A 6 -10.52 3.00 10.39
C ASN A 6 -11.03 2.27 9.13
N GLY A 7 -11.52 1.05 9.28
CA GLY A 7 -12.21 0.32 8.23
C GLY A 7 -11.32 -0.46 7.26
N VAL A 8 -10.03 -0.58 7.56
CA VAL A 8 -9.07 -1.30 6.71
C VAL A 8 -8.54 -2.53 7.45
N SER A 9 -9.14 -3.68 7.21
CA SER A 9 -8.69 -4.95 7.78
C SER A 9 -7.49 -5.53 7.03
N LYS A 10 -6.72 -6.39 7.70
CA LYS A 10 -5.65 -7.17 7.06
C LYS A 10 -6.17 -7.96 5.87
N ARG A 11 -7.35 -8.58 5.99
CA ARG A 11 -7.97 -9.33 4.89
C ARG A 11 -8.27 -8.43 3.70
N ALA A 12 -8.78 -7.21 3.93
CA ALA A 12 -9.03 -6.26 2.85
C ALA A 12 -7.76 -5.86 2.09
N LEU A 13 -6.62 -5.74 2.76
CA LEU A 13 -5.32 -5.49 2.11
C LEU A 13 -4.91 -6.66 1.22
N VAL A 14 -5.03 -7.89 1.72
CA VAL A 14 -4.72 -9.10 0.96
C VAL A 14 -5.62 -9.22 -0.26
N ASP A 15 -6.93 -9.08 -0.10
CA ASP A 15 -7.89 -9.18 -1.20
C ASP A 15 -7.63 -8.11 -2.26
N THR A 16 -7.33 -6.88 -1.85
CA THR A 16 -6.98 -5.78 -2.75
C THR A 16 -5.72 -6.09 -3.56
N ALA A 17 -4.69 -6.63 -2.91
CA ALA A 17 -3.45 -7.01 -3.59
C ALA A 17 -3.69 -8.13 -4.62
N MET A 18 -4.53 -9.11 -4.28
CA MET A 18 -4.80 -10.26 -5.15
C MET A 18 -5.62 -9.91 -6.39
N GLU A 19 -6.37 -8.82 -6.39
CA GLU A 19 -7.07 -8.36 -7.60
C GLU A 19 -6.12 -7.94 -8.73
N LEU A 20 -4.92 -7.48 -8.42
CA LEU A 20 -3.90 -7.13 -9.41
C LEU A 20 -2.75 -8.15 -9.49
N PHE A 21 -2.91 -9.29 -8.82
CA PHE A 21 -1.94 -10.39 -8.92
C PHE A 21 -1.88 -10.94 -10.34
N PHE A 22 -0.67 -11.20 -10.83
CA PHE A 22 -0.43 -11.94 -12.06
C PHE A 22 0.50 -13.11 -11.81
N SER A 23 0.30 -14.21 -12.52
CA SER A 23 1.18 -15.38 -12.43
C SER A 23 2.61 -15.01 -12.80
N HIS A 24 3.55 -15.45 -11.98
CA HIS A 24 4.96 -15.10 -12.06
C HIS A 24 5.78 -16.32 -11.65
N PRO A 25 7.00 -16.54 -12.18
CA PRO A 25 7.86 -17.60 -11.67
C PRO A 25 8.01 -17.50 -10.14
N GLY A 26 7.72 -18.60 -9.44
CA GLY A 26 7.66 -18.66 -7.98
C GLY A 26 6.30 -18.28 -7.37
N LEU A 27 5.37 -17.73 -8.16
CA LEU A 27 4.01 -17.35 -7.75
C LEU A 27 2.98 -17.87 -8.76
N GLU A 28 2.94 -19.19 -8.97
CA GLU A 28 2.09 -19.79 -9.97
C GLU A 28 0.60 -19.84 -9.55
N THR A 29 0.33 -19.75 -8.24
CA THR A 29 -1.03 -19.80 -7.69
C THR A 29 -1.31 -18.58 -6.82
N GLN A 30 -2.57 -18.15 -6.79
CA GLN A 30 -3.02 -17.08 -5.90
C GLN A 30 -2.83 -17.44 -4.43
N GLU A 31 -3.05 -18.69 -4.04
CA GLU A 31 -2.84 -19.16 -2.65
C GLU A 31 -1.40 -18.94 -2.19
N LYS A 32 -0.42 -19.27 -3.05
CA LYS A 32 0.98 -19.02 -2.73
C LYS A 32 1.28 -17.53 -2.63
N ALA A 33 0.73 -16.73 -3.54
CA ALA A 33 0.85 -15.28 -3.50
C ALA A 33 0.26 -14.70 -2.22
N GLU A 34 -0.94 -15.11 -1.81
CA GLU A 34 -1.57 -14.68 -0.55
C GLU A 34 -0.69 -14.98 0.66
N ASN A 35 -0.08 -16.16 0.71
CA ASN A 35 0.78 -16.59 1.83
C ASN A 35 2.04 -15.71 1.90
N ILE A 36 2.71 -15.48 0.78
CA ILE A 36 3.92 -14.64 0.74
C ILE A 36 3.56 -13.19 1.02
N PHE A 37 2.51 -12.65 0.39
CA PHE A 37 2.04 -11.28 0.64
C PHE A 37 1.72 -11.05 2.10
N THR A 38 1.00 -11.97 2.73
CA THR A 38 0.62 -11.87 4.15
C THR A 38 1.85 -11.82 5.06
N ARG A 39 2.85 -12.65 4.79
CA ARG A 39 4.12 -12.66 5.53
C ARG A 39 4.88 -11.34 5.35
N GLU A 40 5.02 -10.85 4.13
CA GLU A 40 5.70 -9.58 3.86
C GLU A 40 4.94 -8.39 4.45
N LEU A 41 3.60 -8.45 4.49
CA LEU A 41 2.77 -7.45 5.17
C LEU A 41 3.02 -7.43 6.68
N ASP A 42 3.12 -8.59 7.32
CA ASP A 42 3.41 -8.68 8.74
C ASP A 42 4.82 -8.16 9.08
N ILE A 43 5.79 -8.45 8.20
CA ILE A 43 7.16 -7.92 8.33
C ILE A 43 7.12 -6.39 8.21
N ALA A 44 6.45 -5.85 7.21
CA ALA A 44 6.34 -4.40 7.00
C ALA A 44 5.72 -3.72 8.24
N PHE A 45 4.61 -4.22 8.76
CA PHE A 45 3.95 -3.65 9.94
C PHE A 45 4.67 -3.92 11.27
N SER A 46 5.74 -4.70 11.29
CA SER A 46 6.61 -4.81 12.44
C SER A 46 7.53 -3.59 12.61
N ASP A 47 7.67 -2.78 11.57
CA ASP A 47 8.48 -1.54 11.61
C ASP A 47 7.64 -0.37 12.15
N PRO A 48 8.04 0.22 13.30
CA PRO A 48 7.33 1.34 13.89
C PRO A 48 7.34 2.60 12.98
N ASN A 49 8.35 2.79 12.15
CA ASN A 49 8.41 3.93 11.25
C ASN A 49 7.33 3.83 10.17
N LEU A 50 7.12 2.64 9.60
CA LEU A 50 6.00 2.42 8.67
C LEU A 50 4.66 2.70 9.37
N CYS A 51 4.48 2.19 10.57
CA CYS A 51 3.26 2.42 11.35
C CYS A 51 2.98 3.92 11.57
N ILE A 52 4.03 4.71 11.84
CA ILE A 52 3.92 6.16 12.03
C ILE A 52 3.54 6.86 10.71
N LEU A 53 4.14 6.47 9.58
CA LEU A 53 3.79 7.00 8.27
C LEU A 53 2.33 6.71 7.91
N VAL A 54 1.88 5.48 8.12
CA VAL A 54 0.48 5.09 7.90
C VAL A 54 -0.46 5.86 8.82
N TYR A 55 -0.10 5.98 10.09
CA TYR A 55 -0.89 6.73 11.07
C TYR A 55 -1.02 8.21 10.70
N SER A 56 0.03 8.81 10.14
CA SER A 56 -0.06 10.20 9.65
C SER A 56 -1.15 10.37 8.59
N GLY A 57 -1.29 9.42 7.67
CA GLY A 57 -2.35 9.41 6.67
C GLY A 57 -3.76 9.31 7.30
N ILE A 58 -3.92 8.48 8.32
CA ILE A 58 -5.18 8.38 9.06
C ILE A 58 -5.55 9.71 9.73
N LEU A 59 -4.57 10.40 10.33
CA LEU A 59 -4.80 11.72 10.92
C LEU A 59 -5.16 12.75 9.86
N LEU A 60 -4.44 12.79 8.74
CA LEU A 60 -4.73 13.70 7.63
C LEU A 60 -6.12 13.48 7.05
N GLU A 61 -6.55 12.23 6.90
CA GLU A 61 -7.92 11.90 6.49
C GLU A 61 -8.98 12.46 7.47
N LYS A 62 -8.74 12.31 8.78
CA LYS A 62 -9.63 12.86 9.81
C LYS A 62 -9.69 14.37 9.77
N GLU A 63 -8.54 15.04 9.67
CA GLU A 63 -8.44 16.49 9.58
C GLU A 63 -9.09 17.01 8.28
N GLY A 64 -8.92 16.32 7.17
CA GLY A 64 -9.58 16.65 5.91
C GLY A 64 -11.11 16.60 6.02
N LYS A 65 -11.64 15.53 6.59
CA LYS A 65 -13.08 15.38 6.86
C LYS A 65 -13.62 16.44 7.84
N ALA A 66 -12.82 16.84 8.80
CA ALA A 66 -13.17 17.89 9.75
C ALA A 66 -13.07 19.30 9.15
N GLY A 67 -12.34 19.47 8.05
CA GLY A 67 -12.08 20.77 7.42
C GLY A 67 -11.03 21.61 8.15
N THR A 68 -10.11 20.97 8.85
CA THR A 68 -9.07 21.59 9.69
C THR A 68 -7.68 21.54 9.07
N LEU A 69 -7.54 20.97 7.86
CA LEU A 69 -6.28 20.98 7.12
C LEU A 69 -5.86 22.43 6.77
N PRO A 70 -4.57 22.77 6.91
CA PRO A 70 -4.08 24.11 6.59
C PRO A 70 -4.29 24.42 5.10
N ASN A 71 -4.80 25.62 4.82
CA ASN A 71 -5.03 26.11 3.46
C ASN A 71 -5.91 25.25 2.55
N LEU A 72 -6.67 24.32 3.12
CA LEU A 72 -7.58 23.45 2.40
C LEU A 72 -8.94 23.41 3.09
N SER A 73 -9.99 23.90 2.41
CA SER A 73 -11.35 23.84 2.95
C SER A 73 -11.88 22.39 2.89
N LYS A 74 -12.85 22.10 3.79
CA LYS A 74 -13.57 20.82 3.76
C LYS A 74 -14.14 20.51 2.38
N ARG A 75 -14.75 21.50 1.73
CA ARG A 75 -15.33 21.37 0.39
C ARG A 75 -14.28 20.98 -0.67
N SER A 76 -13.09 21.62 -0.60
CA SER A 76 -11.99 21.29 -1.52
C SER A 76 -11.45 19.89 -1.28
N TYR A 77 -11.30 19.50 -0.03
CA TYR A 77 -10.92 18.14 0.35
C TYR A 77 -11.92 17.08 -0.17
N GLU A 78 -13.22 17.29 0.05
CA GLU A 78 -14.28 16.37 -0.39
C GLU A 78 -14.37 16.25 -1.91
N LYS A 79 -13.94 17.27 -2.66
CA LYS A 79 -13.90 17.23 -4.13
C LYS A 79 -12.67 16.55 -4.68
N ASP A 80 -11.70 16.22 -3.84
CA ASP A 80 -10.43 15.61 -4.24
C ASP A 80 -9.83 16.31 -5.46
N LEU A 81 -9.54 17.61 -5.28
CA LEU A 81 -9.10 18.46 -6.37
C LEU A 81 -7.69 18.09 -6.84
N SER A 82 -7.48 18.09 -8.15
CA SER A 82 -6.24 17.67 -8.80
C SER A 82 -4.96 18.44 -8.42
N PHE A 83 -5.08 19.57 -7.73
CA PHE A 83 -3.90 20.29 -7.21
C PHE A 83 -3.43 19.74 -5.85
N ILE A 84 -4.21 18.90 -5.19
CA ILE A 84 -3.82 18.22 -3.96
C ILE A 84 -2.98 17.02 -4.38
N ILE A 85 -1.71 17.03 -4.04
CA ILE A 85 -0.75 15.95 -4.33
C ILE A 85 -0.07 15.42 -3.07
N ALA A 86 -0.40 15.97 -1.89
CA ALA A 86 0.20 15.56 -0.62
C ALA A 86 -0.16 14.11 -0.26
N ASP A 87 -1.34 13.66 -0.62
CA ASP A 87 -1.83 12.30 -0.52
C ASP A 87 -0.99 11.33 -1.36
N GLU A 88 -0.79 11.65 -2.64
CA GLU A 88 0.05 10.84 -3.54
C GLU A 88 1.51 10.82 -3.09
N VAL A 89 2.07 11.96 -2.65
CA VAL A 89 3.44 12.04 -2.12
C VAL A 89 3.58 11.12 -0.90
N LEU A 90 2.60 11.11 -0.01
CA LEU A 90 2.60 10.23 1.17
C LEU A 90 2.51 8.76 0.76
N GLY A 91 1.61 8.40 -0.16
CA GLY A 91 1.47 7.03 -0.66
C GLY A 91 2.74 6.53 -1.35
N MET A 92 3.33 7.34 -2.22
CA MET A 92 4.63 7.03 -2.85
C MET A 92 5.74 6.86 -1.82
N SER A 93 5.79 7.71 -0.81
CA SER A 93 6.79 7.63 0.26
C SER A 93 6.65 6.35 1.07
N ILE A 94 5.43 5.92 1.36
CA ILE A 94 5.15 4.64 2.05
C ILE A 94 5.63 3.47 1.20
N SER A 95 5.28 3.41 -0.08
CA SER A 95 5.69 2.32 -0.96
C SER A 95 7.21 2.27 -1.15
N LYS A 96 7.85 3.42 -1.30
CA LYS A 96 9.31 3.54 -1.39
C LYS A 96 10.00 3.12 -0.10
N TYR A 97 9.44 3.45 1.04
CA TYR A 97 9.96 3.03 2.35
C TYR A 97 9.93 1.50 2.51
N ILE A 98 8.85 0.85 2.05
CA ILE A 98 8.71 -0.61 2.15
C ILE A 98 9.67 -1.35 1.23
N SER A 99 9.82 -0.93 -0.03
CA SER A 99 10.50 -1.73 -1.05
C SER A 99 11.31 -0.94 -2.09
N GLY A 100 11.56 0.34 -1.83
CA GLY A 100 12.34 1.19 -2.73
C GLY A 100 11.60 1.52 -4.03
N ASP A 101 12.35 1.72 -5.11
CA ASP A 101 11.79 2.16 -6.39
C ASP A 101 10.81 1.15 -6.99
N LYS A 102 11.06 -0.14 -6.84
CA LYS A 102 10.11 -1.19 -7.30
C LYS A 102 8.73 -1.06 -6.62
N GLY A 103 8.69 -0.64 -5.36
CA GLY A 103 7.46 -0.36 -4.64
C GLY A 103 6.68 0.81 -5.24
N MET A 104 7.38 1.84 -5.70
CA MET A 104 6.76 2.99 -6.36
C MET A 104 6.08 2.61 -7.69
N PHE A 105 6.70 1.72 -8.48
CA PHE A 105 6.06 1.19 -9.70
C PHE A 105 4.77 0.43 -9.40
N GLU A 106 4.78 -0.40 -8.36
CA GLU A 106 3.57 -1.11 -7.93
C GLU A 106 2.52 -0.14 -7.35
N TYR A 107 2.93 0.87 -6.57
CA TYR A 107 2.03 1.92 -6.10
C TYR A 107 1.23 2.54 -7.25
N VAL A 108 1.90 2.91 -8.35
CA VAL A 108 1.24 3.52 -9.52
C VAL A 108 0.17 2.61 -10.11
N ARG A 109 0.41 1.30 -10.16
CA ARG A 109 -0.59 0.32 -10.64
C ARG A 109 -1.84 0.33 -9.75
N PHE A 110 -1.66 0.23 -8.45
CA PHE A 110 -2.77 0.20 -7.50
C PHE A 110 -3.51 1.53 -7.44
N ASP A 111 -2.80 2.63 -7.48
CA ASP A 111 -3.41 3.97 -7.50
C ASP A 111 -4.23 4.22 -8.77
N LYS A 112 -3.76 3.74 -9.91
CA LYS A 112 -4.46 3.88 -11.19
C LYS A 112 -5.70 2.99 -11.27
N GLU A 113 -5.59 1.72 -10.94
CA GLU A 113 -6.67 0.73 -11.10
C GLU A 113 -7.69 0.75 -9.96
N LYS A 114 -7.30 1.24 -8.77
CA LYS A 114 -8.17 1.33 -7.57
C LYS A 114 -8.91 0.02 -7.25
N PRO A 115 -8.22 -1.14 -7.20
CA PRO A 115 -8.89 -2.40 -6.90
C PRO A 115 -9.35 -2.49 -5.45
N GLY A 116 -10.29 -3.38 -5.19
CA GLY A 116 -10.72 -3.75 -3.86
C GLY A 116 -11.15 -2.57 -3.00
N ILE A 117 -10.57 -2.46 -1.81
CA ILE A 117 -10.93 -1.41 -0.86
C ILE A 117 -10.55 0.01 -1.33
N LEU A 118 -9.58 0.13 -2.24
CA LEU A 118 -9.10 1.45 -2.72
C LEU A 118 -10.22 2.30 -3.33
N SER A 119 -11.21 1.68 -3.97
CA SER A 119 -12.35 2.38 -4.54
C SER A 119 -13.32 2.96 -3.51
N LYS A 120 -13.16 2.64 -2.23
CA LYS A 120 -14.09 2.99 -1.15
C LYS A 120 -13.48 3.91 -0.09
N LEU A 121 -12.19 4.22 -0.20
CA LEU A 121 -11.46 5.03 0.76
C LEU A 121 -11.49 6.52 0.38
N GLY A 122 -11.22 7.38 1.36
CA GLY A 122 -11.07 8.80 1.11
C GLY A 122 -9.69 9.17 0.52
N PRO A 123 -9.48 10.45 0.14
CA PRO A 123 -8.32 10.89 -0.63
C PRO A 123 -6.94 10.53 -0.04
N PHE A 124 -6.77 10.66 1.28
CA PHE A 124 -5.49 10.28 1.91
C PHE A 124 -5.35 8.77 2.09
N MET A 125 -6.43 8.11 2.50
CA MET A 125 -6.37 6.69 2.82
C MET A 125 -6.27 5.80 1.59
N ASP A 126 -6.80 6.20 0.44
CA ASP A 126 -6.64 5.42 -0.78
C ASP A 126 -5.16 5.40 -1.22
N ASP A 127 -4.46 6.53 -1.16
CA ASP A 127 -3.04 6.62 -1.48
C ASP A 127 -2.16 5.89 -0.45
N VAL A 128 -2.47 6.02 0.84
CA VAL A 128 -1.76 5.28 1.90
C VAL A 128 -1.88 3.78 1.68
N VAL A 129 -3.10 3.30 1.44
CA VAL A 129 -3.34 1.86 1.21
C VAL A 129 -2.72 1.40 -0.11
N ALA A 130 -2.79 2.20 -1.19
CA ALA A 130 -2.10 1.91 -2.44
C ALA A 130 -0.58 1.79 -2.21
N GLY A 131 -0.01 2.66 -1.38
CA GLY A 131 1.40 2.60 -0.98
C GLY A 131 1.77 1.33 -0.22
N ILE A 132 0.92 0.91 0.71
CA ILE A 132 1.11 -0.34 1.47
C ILE A 132 1.04 -1.56 0.54
N VAL A 133 -0.08 -1.71 -0.18
CA VAL A 133 -0.27 -2.90 -1.02
C VAL A 133 0.73 -2.94 -2.18
N GLY A 134 1.09 -1.79 -2.75
CA GLY A 134 2.11 -1.69 -3.80
C GLY A 134 3.49 -2.08 -3.29
N GLY A 135 3.94 -1.50 -2.18
CA GLY A 135 5.23 -1.82 -1.58
C GLY A 135 5.36 -3.28 -1.16
N VAL A 136 4.34 -3.81 -0.50
CA VAL A 136 4.32 -5.23 -0.08
C VAL A 136 4.24 -6.17 -1.27
N SER A 137 3.47 -5.85 -2.32
CA SER A 137 3.42 -6.63 -3.55
C SER A 137 4.79 -6.72 -4.24
N ALA A 138 5.52 -5.61 -4.31
CA ALA A 138 6.88 -5.62 -4.88
C ALA A 138 7.82 -6.56 -4.11
N ASN A 139 7.74 -6.57 -2.78
CA ASN A 139 8.49 -7.51 -1.95
C ASN A 139 8.03 -8.96 -2.14
N MET A 140 6.72 -9.19 -2.28
CA MET A 140 6.16 -10.51 -2.57
C MET A 140 6.76 -11.10 -3.85
N TYR A 141 6.80 -10.36 -4.95
CA TYR A 141 7.39 -10.82 -6.21
C TYR A 141 8.89 -11.11 -6.08
N THR A 142 9.62 -10.22 -5.43
CA THR A 142 11.07 -10.41 -5.20
C THR A 142 11.35 -11.63 -4.33
N ARG A 143 10.60 -11.81 -3.26
CA ARG A 143 10.75 -12.95 -2.35
C ARG A 143 10.47 -14.27 -3.05
N ALA A 144 9.44 -14.32 -3.86
CA ALA A 144 9.09 -15.51 -4.60
C ALA A 144 10.20 -15.97 -5.55
N ILE A 145 10.86 -15.05 -6.24
CA ILE A 145 12.02 -15.35 -7.08
C ILE A 145 13.17 -15.88 -6.24
N ALA A 146 13.50 -15.23 -5.14
CA ALA A 146 14.59 -15.64 -4.25
C ALA A 146 14.38 -17.04 -3.65
N GLU A 147 13.13 -17.41 -3.35
CA GLU A 147 12.79 -18.73 -2.81
C GLU A 147 12.74 -19.84 -3.86
N MET A 148 12.71 -19.49 -5.16
CA MET A 148 12.74 -20.49 -6.25
C MET A 148 14.13 -21.10 -6.48
N ASP A 149 15.18 -20.34 -6.27
CA ASP A 149 16.54 -20.72 -6.58
C ASP A 149 17.41 -20.63 -5.32
N PRO A 150 17.48 -21.74 -4.53
CA PRO A 150 18.31 -21.79 -3.33
C PRO A 150 19.81 -21.59 -3.61
N ASP A 151 20.25 -21.78 -4.85
CA ASP A 151 21.64 -21.63 -5.26
C ASP A 151 21.95 -20.21 -5.81
N ASN A 152 20.96 -19.33 -5.88
CA ASN A 152 21.11 -17.97 -6.40
C ASN A 152 21.91 -17.03 -5.47
N ASP A 153 22.18 -17.44 -4.24
CA ASP A 153 23.07 -16.73 -3.31
C ASP A 153 24.55 -16.69 -3.73
N SER A 154 24.90 -17.38 -4.82
CA SER A 154 26.30 -17.58 -5.23
C SER A 154 26.76 -16.71 -6.41
N ASN A 155 25.92 -15.81 -6.96
CA ASN A 155 26.21 -15.13 -8.22
C ASN A 155 26.43 -13.61 -8.14
N ILE A 156 26.73 -13.07 -6.95
CA ILE A 156 27.21 -11.69 -6.80
C ILE A 156 28.65 -11.71 -6.28
#